data_7743dee98ce8926d424762d4714724e8
#
_entry.id   7743dee98ce8926d424762d4714724e8
#
_cell.length_a   1.000
_cell.length_b   1.000
_cell.length_c   1.000
_cell.angle_alpha   90.00
_cell.angle_beta   90.00
_cell.angle_gamma   90.00
#
_symmetry.space_group_name_H-M   'P 1'
#
loop_
_entity.id
_entity.type
_entity.pdbx_description
1 polymer ?
#
loop_
_entity_poly.entity_id
_entity_poly.type
_entity_poly.pdbx_seq_one_letter_code
_entity_poly.pdbx_strand_id
1 'polypeptide(L)'
;MDTLKGKQIMVWTFMGNTRMYQALRDYGDRISQIGLFSFKVRATGEIYESGVSIAAGSTMRTYISKWPHIKWLLTVANDGTNSIFKALRENTDGAQDMFLSELVRIMEKYPWCDGVDIDLEKGDDYSTAAKSTAMFRNIYNTVKSYDSTKLMNICLPGMDSINGSVGGENWCVYGDLNNYCDTASIMS
;
A
#
# COMPACT_ATOMS: atom_id res chain seq x y z
N MET A 1 -7.24 26.44 16.18
CA MET A 1 -6.13 25.52 15.83
C MET A 1 -6.55 24.71 14.61
N ASP A 2 -6.20 25.15 13.42
CA ASP A 2 -6.65 24.50 12.18
C ASP A 2 -5.44 24.15 11.29
N THR A 3 -4.42 23.55 11.93
CA THR A 3 -3.14 23.22 11.28
C THR A 3 -3.19 21.97 10.41
N LEU A 4 -4.31 21.24 10.38
CA LEU A 4 -4.45 19.99 9.62
C LEU A 4 -5.43 20.13 8.43
N LYS A 5 -5.93 21.31 8.14
CA LYS A 5 -6.85 21.52 7.01
C LYS A 5 -6.15 21.19 5.69
N GLY A 6 -6.64 20.17 5.00
CA GLY A 6 -6.07 19.67 3.75
C GLY A 6 -4.90 18.66 3.90
N LYS A 7 -4.50 18.30 5.11
CA LYS A 7 -3.52 17.22 5.33
C LYS A 7 -4.24 15.89 5.49
N GLN A 8 -3.70 14.85 4.85
CA GLN A 8 -4.15 13.49 5.03
C GLN A 8 -3.28 12.80 6.08
N ILE A 9 -3.92 12.06 6.99
CA ILE A 9 -3.25 11.23 7.99
C ILE A 9 -3.55 9.78 7.65
N MET A 10 -2.52 9.03 7.33
CA MET A 10 -2.60 7.59 7.17
C MET A 10 -2.00 6.90 8.40
N VAL A 11 -2.65 5.85 8.85
CA VAL A 11 -2.16 4.99 9.92
C VAL A 11 -2.18 3.54 9.46
N TRP A 12 -1.22 2.75 9.93
CA TRP A 12 -1.17 1.32 9.67
C TRP A 12 -1.52 0.54 10.92
N THR A 13 -2.27 -0.53 10.75
CA THR A 13 -2.69 -1.34 11.88
C THR A 13 -3.08 -2.75 11.46
N PHE A 14 -3.22 -3.61 12.46
CA PHE A 14 -3.81 -4.93 12.34
C PHE A 14 -5.24 -4.90 12.88
N MET A 15 -6.16 -5.58 12.19
CA MET A 15 -7.54 -5.73 12.68
C MET A 15 -7.55 -6.45 14.03
N GLY A 16 -8.40 -5.96 14.94
CA GLY A 16 -8.49 -6.51 16.31
C GLY A 16 -7.43 -6.01 17.27
N ASN A 17 -6.51 -5.15 16.83
CA ASN A 17 -5.56 -4.50 17.73
C ASN A 17 -6.28 -3.49 18.63
N THR A 18 -6.15 -3.63 19.95
CA THR A 18 -6.77 -2.70 20.92
C THR A 18 -6.32 -1.25 20.73
N ARG A 19 -5.08 -1.03 20.29
CA ARG A 19 -4.56 0.31 19.96
C ARG A 19 -5.27 0.94 18.76
N MET A 20 -5.68 0.13 17.76
CA MET A 20 -6.49 0.63 16.65
C MET A 20 -7.82 1.17 17.15
N TYR A 21 -8.51 0.43 18.01
CA TYR A 21 -9.80 0.87 18.57
C TYR A 21 -9.66 2.14 19.38
N GLN A 22 -8.57 2.24 20.15
CA GLN A 22 -8.27 3.46 20.90
C GLN A 22 -7.98 4.63 19.98
N ALA A 23 -7.13 4.46 18.97
CA ALA A 23 -6.81 5.50 18.00
C ALA A 23 -8.06 5.99 17.24
N LEU A 24 -8.93 5.07 16.83
CA LEU A 24 -10.19 5.43 16.16
C LEU A 24 -11.12 6.21 17.10
N ARG A 25 -11.22 5.83 18.37
CA ARG A 25 -12.05 6.54 19.35
C ARG A 25 -11.52 7.94 19.62
N ASP A 26 -10.19 8.08 19.76
CA ASP A 26 -9.57 9.31 20.23
C ASP A 26 -9.25 10.27 19.06
N TYR A 27 -9.02 9.75 17.85
CA TYR A 27 -8.54 10.49 16.69
C TYR A 27 -9.25 10.16 15.37
N GLY A 28 -10.32 9.36 15.38
CA GLY A 28 -10.98 8.90 14.17
C GLY A 28 -11.37 10.04 13.22
N ASP A 29 -11.82 11.17 13.75
CA ASP A 29 -12.18 12.36 12.95
C ASP A 29 -11.00 13.00 12.20
N ARG A 30 -9.77 12.63 12.54
CA ARG A 30 -8.53 13.17 11.94
C ARG A 30 -7.85 12.20 11.01
N ILE A 31 -8.20 10.91 11.09
CA ILE A 31 -7.63 9.85 10.24
C ILE A 31 -8.32 9.88 8.89
N SER A 32 -7.53 9.96 7.83
CA SER A 32 -8.04 9.95 6.46
C SER A 32 -7.99 8.57 5.82
N GLN A 33 -6.95 7.79 6.15
CA GLN A 33 -6.72 6.48 5.57
C GLN A 33 -6.20 5.50 6.62
N ILE A 34 -6.56 4.23 6.47
CA ILE A 34 -6.04 3.13 7.28
C ILE A 34 -5.51 2.04 6.34
N GLY A 35 -4.21 1.75 6.44
CA GLY A 35 -3.59 0.57 5.86
C GLY A 35 -3.74 -0.63 6.79
N LEU A 36 -4.42 -1.67 6.31
CA LEU A 36 -4.58 -2.91 7.05
C LEU A 36 -3.47 -3.89 6.66
N PHE A 37 -2.49 -4.05 7.55
CA PHE A 37 -1.42 -5.03 7.40
C PHE A 37 -1.99 -6.45 7.51
N SER A 38 -2.29 -7.05 6.37
CA SER A 38 -2.96 -8.35 6.32
C SER A 38 -2.39 -9.28 5.27
N PHE A 39 -1.63 -8.75 4.31
CA PHE A 39 -1.13 -9.52 3.19
C PHE A 39 0.38 -9.41 3.04
N LYS A 40 0.96 -10.51 2.59
CA LYS A 40 2.36 -10.59 2.17
C LYS A 40 2.45 -11.20 0.78
N VAL A 41 3.50 -10.81 0.06
CA VAL A 41 3.79 -11.36 -1.27
C VAL A 41 5.02 -12.27 -1.22
N ARG A 42 5.01 -13.33 -2.03
CA ARG A 42 6.13 -14.24 -2.29
C ARG A 42 6.90 -13.81 -3.54
N ALA A 43 8.11 -14.36 -3.71
CA ALA A 43 8.89 -14.15 -4.92
C ALA A 43 8.21 -14.67 -6.20
N THR A 44 7.22 -15.56 -6.08
CA THR A 44 6.36 -16.03 -7.18
C THR A 44 5.27 -15.04 -7.57
N GLY A 45 5.09 -13.95 -6.82
CA GLY A 45 3.97 -13.00 -6.97
C GLY A 45 2.70 -13.39 -6.23
N GLU A 46 2.63 -14.60 -5.67
CA GLU A 46 1.48 -15.06 -4.89
C GLU A 46 1.28 -14.20 -3.64
N ILE A 47 0.05 -13.71 -3.42
CA ILE A 47 -0.32 -12.96 -2.22
C ILE A 47 -1.03 -13.90 -1.24
N TYR A 48 -0.58 -13.88 0.01
CA TYR A 48 -1.18 -14.69 1.08
C TYR A 48 -1.49 -13.86 2.33
N GLU A 49 -2.47 -14.32 3.09
CA GLU A 49 -2.80 -13.69 4.38
C GLU A 49 -1.70 -14.00 5.41
N SER A 50 -1.21 -12.99 6.08
CA SER A 50 -0.04 -13.07 6.98
C SER A 50 -0.38 -13.49 8.41
N GLY A 51 -1.44 -14.28 8.59
CA GLY A 51 -1.87 -14.77 9.90
C GLY A 51 -2.70 -13.78 10.73
N VAL A 52 -2.90 -12.57 10.23
CA VAL A 52 -3.81 -11.59 10.83
C VAL A 52 -5.15 -11.66 10.09
N SER A 53 -6.16 -12.15 10.78
CA SER A 53 -7.51 -12.24 10.21
C SER A 53 -8.05 -10.85 9.89
N ILE A 54 -8.48 -10.64 8.66
CA ILE A 54 -9.29 -9.48 8.31
C ILE A 54 -10.69 -9.67 8.88
N ALA A 55 -11.22 -8.62 9.48
CA ALA A 55 -12.56 -8.66 10.03
C ALA A 55 -13.60 -9.05 8.97
N ALA A 56 -14.58 -9.84 9.38
CA ALA A 56 -15.71 -10.15 8.53
C ALA A 56 -16.39 -8.89 8.00
N GLY A 57 -16.96 -8.97 6.81
CA GLY A 57 -17.60 -7.82 6.15
C GLY A 57 -18.68 -7.12 6.99
N SER A 58 -19.34 -7.84 7.91
CA SER A 58 -20.29 -7.25 8.88
C SER A 58 -19.61 -6.33 9.89
N THR A 59 -18.44 -6.73 10.41
CA THR A 59 -17.64 -5.92 11.33
C THR A 59 -17.08 -4.70 10.60
N MET A 60 -16.55 -4.88 9.39
CA MET A 60 -16.06 -3.76 8.59
C MET A 60 -17.16 -2.73 8.28
N ARG A 61 -18.37 -3.18 7.97
CA ARG A 61 -19.52 -2.28 7.77
C ARG A 61 -19.78 -1.41 9.00
N THR A 62 -19.62 -1.95 10.20
CA THR A 62 -19.77 -1.17 11.45
C THR A 62 -18.72 -0.06 11.54
N TYR A 63 -17.46 -0.35 11.23
CA TYR A 63 -16.39 0.67 11.23
C TYR A 63 -16.60 1.71 10.14
N ILE A 64 -16.89 1.28 8.92
CA ILE A 64 -17.15 2.17 7.77
C ILE A 64 -18.34 3.09 8.08
N SER A 65 -19.42 2.57 8.66
CA SER A 65 -20.58 3.39 9.03
C SER A 65 -20.27 4.41 10.11
N LYS A 66 -19.39 4.07 11.06
CA LYS A 66 -19.02 4.98 12.15
C LYS A 66 -18.05 6.07 11.69
N TRP A 67 -17.16 5.75 10.75
CA TRP A 67 -16.16 6.68 10.19
C TRP A 67 -16.16 6.63 8.66
N PRO A 68 -17.23 7.14 8.01
CA PRO A 68 -17.42 6.99 6.56
C PRO A 68 -16.41 7.77 5.72
N HIS A 69 -15.69 8.70 6.32
CA HIS A 69 -14.66 9.49 5.66
C HIS A 69 -13.30 8.76 5.61
N ILE A 70 -13.09 7.73 6.44
CA ILE A 70 -11.85 6.97 6.46
C ILE A 70 -11.82 6.01 5.27
N LYS A 71 -10.72 6.03 4.52
CA LYS A 71 -10.44 5.08 3.45
C LYS A 71 -9.69 3.86 3.99
N TRP A 72 -10.21 2.68 3.71
CA TRP A 72 -9.68 1.40 4.21
C TRP A 72 -8.93 0.70 3.08
N LEU A 73 -7.60 0.61 3.20
CA LEU A 73 -6.72 0.03 2.20
C LEU A 73 -6.18 -1.32 2.69
N LEU A 74 -6.06 -2.28 1.78
CA LEU A 74 -5.41 -3.57 2.06
C LEU A 74 -3.91 -3.43 1.82
N THR A 75 -3.10 -3.51 2.88
CA THR A 75 -1.65 -3.42 2.77
C THR A 75 -1.06 -4.75 2.32
N VAL A 76 -0.28 -4.71 1.25
CA VAL A 76 0.50 -5.84 0.72
C VAL A 76 1.98 -5.51 0.85
N ALA A 77 2.70 -6.29 1.66
CA ALA A 77 4.10 -6.06 1.99
C ALA A 77 4.99 -7.23 1.54
N ASN A 78 6.27 -6.91 1.27
CA ASN A 78 7.30 -7.91 1.01
C ASN A 78 8.28 -8.11 2.18
N ASP A 79 7.97 -7.55 3.37
CA ASP A 79 8.80 -7.57 4.57
C ASP A 79 10.25 -7.08 4.32
N GLY A 80 10.43 -6.12 3.45
CA GLY A 80 11.75 -5.60 3.09
C GLY A 80 12.67 -6.63 2.42
N THR A 81 12.13 -7.66 1.79
CA THR A 81 12.91 -8.72 1.13
C THR A 81 13.26 -8.34 -0.30
N ASN A 82 14.52 -7.98 -0.54
CA ASN A 82 14.97 -7.49 -1.84
C ASN A 82 14.78 -8.51 -2.99
N SER A 83 14.95 -9.81 -2.74
CA SER A 83 14.72 -10.83 -3.76
C SER A 83 13.27 -10.88 -4.24
N ILE A 84 12.29 -10.63 -3.36
CA ILE A 84 10.87 -10.55 -3.73
C ILE A 84 10.64 -9.31 -4.58
N PHE A 85 11.10 -8.13 -4.13
CA PHE A 85 10.99 -6.90 -4.89
C PHE A 85 11.57 -7.07 -6.31
N LYS A 86 12.78 -7.64 -6.40
CA LYS A 86 13.47 -7.91 -7.66
C LYS A 86 12.67 -8.85 -8.56
N ALA A 87 12.14 -9.95 -8.02
CA ALA A 87 11.34 -10.90 -8.79
C ALA A 87 10.11 -10.25 -9.42
N LEU A 88 9.39 -9.41 -8.65
CA LEU A 88 8.24 -8.66 -9.14
C LEU A 88 8.65 -7.63 -10.20
N ARG A 89 9.71 -6.86 -9.94
CA ARG A 89 10.19 -5.83 -10.85
C ARG A 89 10.65 -6.40 -12.20
N GLU A 90 11.37 -7.51 -12.20
CA GLU A 90 11.89 -8.15 -13.41
C GLU A 90 10.88 -9.12 -14.05
N ASN A 91 9.73 -9.30 -13.44
CA ASN A 91 8.72 -10.29 -13.83
C ASN A 91 9.31 -11.70 -13.97
N THR A 92 10.19 -12.09 -13.03
CA THR A 92 10.86 -13.38 -13.06
C THR A 92 9.82 -14.50 -13.03
N ASP A 93 9.85 -15.39 -14.00
CA ASP A 93 8.91 -16.51 -14.14
C ASP A 93 7.41 -16.10 -14.05
N GLY A 94 7.08 -14.88 -14.47
CA GLY A 94 5.71 -14.35 -14.43
C GLY A 94 5.27 -13.84 -13.06
N ALA A 95 6.21 -13.56 -12.14
CA ALA A 95 5.91 -13.13 -10.78
C ALA A 95 5.09 -11.83 -10.72
N GLN A 96 5.38 -10.87 -11.60
CA GLN A 96 4.58 -9.64 -11.64
C GLN A 96 3.15 -9.93 -12.14
N ASP A 97 2.98 -10.74 -13.16
CA ASP A 97 1.66 -11.08 -13.71
C ASP A 97 0.82 -11.82 -12.66
N MET A 98 1.43 -12.74 -11.91
CA MET A 98 0.79 -13.39 -10.78
C MET A 98 0.37 -12.38 -9.71
N PHE A 99 1.27 -11.46 -9.34
CA PHE A 99 0.99 -10.44 -8.34
C PHE A 99 -0.19 -9.54 -8.74
N LEU A 100 -0.26 -9.13 -10.00
CA LEU A 100 -1.34 -8.29 -10.51
C LEU A 100 -2.69 -9.02 -10.45
N SER A 101 -2.73 -10.31 -10.82
CA SER A 101 -3.95 -11.12 -10.72
C SER A 101 -4.38 -11.35 -9.27
N GLU A 102 -3.42 -11.55 -8.36
CA GLU A 102 -3.67 -11.72 -6.94
C GLU A 102 -4.20 -10.43 -6.27
N LEU A 103 -3.74 -9.25 -6.72
CA LEU A 103 -4.31 -7.97 -6.26
C LEU A 103 -5.79 -7.87 -6.60
N VAL A 104 -6.18 -8.24 -7.80
CA VAL A 104 -7.60 -8.29 -8.19
C VAL A 104 -8.35 -9.27 -7.30
N ARG A 105 -7.83 -10.48 -7.12
CA ARG A 105 -8.44 -11.51 -6.27
C ARG A 105 -8.71 -11.04 -4.84
N ILE A 106 -7.76 -10.33 -4.21
CA ILE A 106 -7.97 -9.82 -2.84
C ILE A 106 -8.99 -8.69 -2.79
N MET A 107 -9.03 -7.80 -3.78
CA MET A 107 -10.05 -6.76 -3.86
C MET A 107 -11.46 -7.35 -4.08
N GLU A 108 -11.58 -8.40 -4.89
CA GLU A 108 -12.84 -9.14 -5.06
C GLU A 108 -13.29 -9.84 -3.77
N LYS A 109 -12.34 -10.45 -3.04
CA LYS A 109 -12.61 -11.11 -1.76
C LYS A 109 -13.05 -10.12 -0.68
N TYR A 110 -12.54 -8.89 -0.73
CA TYR A 110 -12.81 -7.84 0.25
C TYR A 110 -13.39 -6.59 -0.40
N PRO A 111 -14.60 -6.67 -0.97
CA PRO A 111 -15.18 -5.58 -1.79
C PRO A 111 -15.45 -4.30 -1.00
N TRP A 112 -15.47 -4.37 0.32
CA TRP A 112 -15.62 -3.22 1.21
C TRP A 112 -14.37 -2.33 1.30
N CYS A 113 -13.19 -2.81 0.85
CA CYS A 113 -11.98 -1.99 0.85
C CYS A 113 -12.10 -0.83 -0.15
N ASP A 114 -11.51 0.30 0.19
CA ASP A 114 -11.42 1.44 -0.72
C ASP A 114 -10.25 1.32 -1.71
N GLY A 115 -9.36 0.33 -1.53
CA GLY A 115 -8.22 0.12 -2.42
C GLY A 115 -7.11 -0.69 -1.77
N VAL A 116 -5.89 -0.50 -2.27
CA VAL A 116 -4.69 -1.20 -1.83
C VAL A 116 -3.61 -0.23 -1.38
N ASP A 117 -2.78 -0.68 -0.47
CA ASP A 117 -1.58 -0.01 0.01
C ASP A 117 -0.38 -0.90 -0.31
N ILE A 118 0.51 -0.42 -1.15
CA ILE A 118 1.63 -1.19 -1.69
C ILE A 118 2.90 -0.85 -0.90
N ASP A 119 3.27 -1.76 0.00
CA ASP A 119 4.42 -1.66 0.88
C ASP A 119 5.54 -2.60 0.41
N LEU A 120 6.05 -2.33 -0.79
CA LEU A 120 7.16 -3.07 -1.39
C LEU A 120 8.47 -2.32 -1.15
N GLU A 121 9.23 -2.80 -0.17
CA GLU A 121 10.48 -2.18 0.27
C GLU A 121 11.72 -2.83 -0.34
N LYS A 122 12.85 -2.12 -0.28
CA LYS A 122 14.19 -2.50 -0.73
C LYS A 122 14.28 -2.76 -2.22
N GLY A 123 14.29 -1.67 -2.97
CA GLY A 123 14.76 -1.68 -4.34
C GLY A 123 16.28 -1.82 -4.42
N ASP A 124 16.76 -2.22 -5.58
CA ASP A 124 18.18 -2.17 -5.92
C ASP A 124 18.62 -0.72 -6.18
N ASP A 125 19.75 -0.54 -6.79
CA ASP A 125 20.32 0.76 -7.11
C ASP A 125 19.45 1.60 -8.09
N TYR A 126 19.82 2.85 -8.24
CA TYR A 126 19.16 3.82 -9.14
C TYR A 126 19.09 3.33 -10.60
N SER A 127 20.01 2.47 -11.06
CA SER A 127 20.01 1.96 -12.43
C SER A 127 18.74 1.19 -12.80
N THR A 128 18.01 0.71 -11.79
CA THR A 128 16.77 -0.07 -11.96
C THR A 128 15.49 0.74 -11.68
N ALA A 129 15.61 2.02 -11.33
CA ALA A 129 14.49 2.88 -10.94
C ALA A 129 13.38 2.94 -12.01
N ALA A 130 13.74 3.02 -13.30
CA ALA A 130 12.76 3.04 -14.39
C ALA A 130 11.92 1.75 -14.45
N LYS A 131 12.53 0.59 -14.16
CA LYS A 131 11.81 -0.70 -14.12
C LYS A 131 10.88 -0.77 -12.91
N SER A 132 11.33 -0.28 -11.76
CA SER A 132 10.48 -0.19 -10.57
C SER A 132 9.29 0.72 -10.80
N THR A 133 9.51 1.88 -11.43
CA THR A 133 8.44 2.80 -11.82
C THR A 133 7.46 2.13 -12.79
N ALA A 134 7.96 1.37 -13.75
CA ALA A 134 7.11 0.60 -14.67
C ALA A 134 6.27 -0.47 -13.94
N MET A 135 6.84 -1.14 -12.94
CA MET A 135 6.11 -2.07 -12.08
C MET A 135 4.96 -1.35 -11.34
N PHE A 136 5.22 -0.22 -10.68
CA PHE A 136 4.17 0.55 -10.00
C PHE A 136 3.10 1.06 -10.96
N ARG A 137 3.48 1.48 -12.17
CA ARG A 137 2.51 1.82 -13.22
C ARG A 137 1.59 0.65 -13.57
N ASN A 138 2.14 -0.56 -13.71
CA ASN A 138 1.35 -1.75 -14.01
C ASN A 138 0.39 -2.08 -12.87
N ILE A 139 0.84 -1.96 -11.61
CA ILE A 139 0.00 -2.14 -10.43
C ILE A 139 -1.16 -1.12 -10.44
N TYR A 140 -0.84 0.16 -10.63
CA TYR A 140 -1.86 1.22 -10.69
C TYR A 140 -2.89 0.97 -11.78
N ASN A 141 -2.43 0.66 -12.99
CA ASN A 141 -3.32 0.38 -14.11
C ASN A 141 -4.23 -0.83 -13.82
N THR A 142 -3.71 -1.87 -13.17
CA THR A 142 -4.49 -3.05 -12.77
C THR A 142 -5.58 -2.66 -11.76
N VAL A 143 -5.23 -1.92 -10.72
CA VAL A 143 -6.20 -1.44 -9.72
C VAL A 143 -7.29 -0.59 -10.38
N LYS A 144 -6.91 0.37 -11.24
CA LYS A 144 -7.85 1.26 -11.92
C LYS A 144 -8.69 0.56 -13.00
N SER A 145 -8.16 -0.47 -13.64
CA SER A 145 -8.91 -1.29 -14.61
C SER A 145 -9.93 -2.18 -13.91
N TYR A 146 -9.63 -2.68 -12.71
CA TYR A 146 -10.57 -3.43 -11.90
C TYR A 146 -11.74 -2.55 -11.45
N ASP A 147 -11.43 -1.41 -10.83
CA ASP A 147 -12.40 -0.40 -10.42
C ASP A 147 -11.71 0.96 -10.31
N SER A 148 -12.08 1.91 -11.15
CA SER A 148 -11.47 3.24 -11.21
C SER A 148 -11.62 4.05 -9.92
N THR A 149 -12.54 3.69 -9.05
CA THR A 149 -12.77 4.34 -7.74
C THR A 149 -11.85 3.82 -6.64
N LYS A 150 -11.22 2.65 -6.83
CA LYS A 150 -10.26 2.09 -5.88
C LYS A 150 -9.00 2.93 -5.82
N LEU A 151 -8.51 3.15 -4.61
CA LEU A 151 -7.29 3.91 -4.36
C LEU A 151 -6.06 2.99 -4.40
N MET A 152 -4.94 3.55 -4.82
CA MET A 152 -3.63 2.95 -4.64
C MET A 152 -2.73 3.91 -3.87
N ASN A 153 -2.32 3.51 -2.68
CA ASN A 153 -1.23 4.13 -1.94
C ASN A 153 0.08 3.38 -2.19
N ILE A 154 1.19 4.11 -2.18
CA ILE A 154 2.55 3.53 -2.23
C ILE A 154 3.29 3.97 -0.98
N CYS A 155 3.89 3.01 -0.26
CA CYS A 155 4.85 3.30 0.78
C CYS A 155 6.22 3.60 0.17
N LEU A 156 6.76 4.76 0.48
CA LEU A 156 8.06 5.22 0.00
C LEU A 156 9.03 5.33 1.17
N PRO A 157 10.29 4.95 1.01
CA PRO A 157 11.30 5.16 2.05
C PRO A 157 11.46 6.66 2.34
N GLY A 158 11.70 6.98 3.60
CA GLY A 158 12.03 8.34 4.02
C GLY A 158 13.27 8.83 3.29
N MET A 159 13.19 10.03 2.74
CA MET A 159 14.34 10.64 2.09
C MET A 159 15.32 11.16 3.15
N ASP A 160 16.36 10.43 3.39
CA ASP A 160 17.38 10.74 4.42
C ASP A 160 18.38 11.79 3.93
N SER A 161 18.03 12.72 3.06
CA SER A 161 18.99 13.79 2.83
C SER A 161 18.47 15.05 2.16
N ILE A 162 18.69 16.11 2.84
CA ILE A 162 18.84 17.49 2.34
C ILE A 162 19.88 17.58 1.18
N ASN A 163 20.71 16.56 0.96
CA ASN A 163 21.82 16.56 0.00
C ASN A 163 21.60 15.73 -1.26
N GLY A 164 20.42 15.24 -1.50
CA GLY A 164 20.12 14.49 -2.75
C GLY A 164 20.76 13.11 -2.88
N SER A 165 21.60 12.69 -1.94
CA SER A 165 22.05 11.31 -1.84
C SER A 165 21.07 10.55 -0.95
N VAL A 166 20.05 10.06 -1.56
CA VAL A 166 19.18 9.06 -0.92
C VAL A 166 20.07 7.86 -0.67
N GLY A 167 20.31 7.52 0.58
CA GLY A 167 21.16 6.41 0.94
C GLY A 167 20.69 5.11 0.30
N GLY A 168 21.23 4.79 -0.87
CA GLY A 168 21.05 3.51 -1.57
C GLY A 168 19.63 3.14 -2.01
N GLU A 169 18.62 3.98 -1.79
CA GLU A 169 17.22 3.60 -1.96
C GLU A 169 16.46 4.36 -3.07
N ASN A 170 17.15 4.85 -4.08
CA ASN A 170 16.54 5.42 -5.30
C ASN A 170 15.97 4.32 -6.21
N TRP A 171 15.00 3.57 -5.71
CA TRP A 171 14.46 2.41 -6.40
C TRP A 171 13.30 2.73 -7.35
N CYS A 172 12.89 4.01 -7.45
CA CYS A 172 11.92 4.46 -8.44
C CYS A 172 12.18 5.91 -8.88
N VAL A 173 11.58 6.32 -9.99
CA VAL A 173 11.62 7.71 -10.47
C VAL A 173 10.47 8.47 -9.82
N TYR A 174 10.73 9.13 -8.70
CA TYR A 174 9.70 9.78 -7.88
C TYR A 174 8.82 10.78 -8.65
N GLY A 175 9.40 11.53 -9.58
CA GLY A 175 8.64 12.48 -10.39
C GLY A 175 7.55 11.81 -11.24
N ASP A 176 7.77 10.58 -11.66
CA ASP A 176 6.83 9.82 -12.47
C ASP A 176 5.75 9.13 -11.63
N LEU A 177 6.03 8.86 -10.34
CA LEU A 177 5.07 8.18 -9.46
C LEU A 177 3.79 8.98 -9.23
N ASN A 178 3.84 10.31 -9.35
CA ASN A 178 2.65 11.15 -9.27
C ASN A 178 1.56 10.77 -10.28
N ASN A 179 1.92 10.07 -11.34
CA ASN A 179 0.99 9.58 -12.35
C ASN A 179 0.47 8.17 -12.06
N TYR A 180 1.03 7.49 -11.07
CA TYR A 180 0.81 6.05 -10.81
C TYR A 180 0.53 5.73 -9.34
N CYS A 181 0.04 6.70 -8.58
CA CYS A 181 -0.56 6.49 -7.27
C CYS A 181 -1.59 7.59 -6.99
N ASP A 182 -2.56 7.30 -6.14
CA ASP A 182 -3.51 8.31 -5.65
C ASP A 182 -2.93 9.02 -4.43
N THR A 183 -2.16 8.29 -3.61
CA THR A 183 -1.45 8.81 -2.44
C THR A 183 -0.09 8.12 -2.30
N ALA A 184 0.83 8.80 -1.63
CA ALA A 184 2.11 8.24 -1.25
C ALA A 184 2.37 8.51 0.24
N SER A 185 2.80 7.48 0.95
CA SER A 185 3.17 7.56 2.36
C SER A 185 4.68 7.47 2.50
N ILE A 186 5.28 8.45 3.18
CA ILE A 186 6.71 8.45 3.44
C ILE A 186 6.95 7.78 4.79
N MET A 187 7.71 6.70 4.76
CA MET A 187 8.15 6.00 5.97
C MET A 187 9.37 6.73 6.56
N SER A 188 9.36 6.95 7.85
CA SER A 188 10.43 7.63 8.59
C SER A 188 11.10 6.69 9.59
#